data_61c77fab63f6fdf17df7b7a4fa6945f7
#
_entry.id   61c77fab63f6fdf17df7b7a4fa6945f7
#
_cell.length_a   1.000
_cell.length_b   1.000
_cell.length_c   1.000
_cell.angle_alpha   90.00
_cell.angle_beta   90.00
_cell.angle_gamma   90.00
#
_symmetry.space_group_name_H-M   'P 1'
#
loop_
_entity.id
_entity.type
_entity.pdbx_description
1 polymer ?
#
loop_
_entity_poly.entity_id
_entity_poly.type
_entity_poly.pdbx_seq_one_letter_code
_entity_poly.pdbx_strand_id
1 'polypeptide(L)'
;MGTKRETRGVRNCNPLNIRIGNNWQGERQTNSDGVFEQFIDMRYGLRAAFILLRRYITKYRLCTIRAIVRRWAPETENLTLAYINHVERLSGIDAGEPISATDKESLFRIVTAMCWVESLYKPSREELEMGWEPHPRPLSSREGRWGN
;
A
#
# COMPACT_ATOMS: atom_id res chain seq x y z
N MET A 1 -23.57 -8.55 20.47
CA MET A 1 -22.97 -8.35 19.40
C MET A 1 -21.98 -7.26 19.37
N GLY A 2 -20.77 -7.49 19.33
CA GLY A 2 -19.75 -6.49 19.34
C GLY A 2 -19.57 -5.86 17.98
N THR A 3 -19.15 -4.61 17.94
CA THR A 3 -18.70 -4.00 16.71
C THR A 3 -17.38 -4.62 16.31
N LYS A 4 -17.19 -4.82 15.03
CA LYS A 4 -15.93 -5.26 14.50
C LYS A 4 -14.88 -4.22 14.82
N ARG A 5 -13.77 -4.64 15.39
CA ARG A 5 -12.64 -3.75 15.58
C ARG A 5 -11.96 -3.49 14.27
N GLU A 6 -11.65 -2.26 14.01
CA GLU A 6 -10.81 -1.92 12.87
C GLU A 6 -9.40 -2.40 13.12
N THR A 7 -8.74 -2.88 12.07
CA THR A 7 -7.34 -3.24 12.16
C THR A 7 -6.49 -1.97 12.29
N ARG A 8 -5.25 -2.14 12.73
CA ARG A 8 -4.32 -1.03 12.90
C ARG A 8 -4.11 -0.28 11.60
N GLY A 9 -3.97 -1.00 10.49
CA GLY A 9 -3.80 -0.35 9.19
C GLY A 9 -4.99 0.48 8.79
N VAL A 10 -6.20 -0.01 9.07
CA VAL A 10 -7.41 0.76 8.75
C VAL A 10 -7.52 2.00 9.63
N ARG A 11 -7.24 1.88 10.92
CA ARG A 11 -7.27 3.03 11.82
C ARG A 11 -6.29 4.12 11.38
N ASN A 12 -5.16 3.72 10.83
CA ASN A 12 -4.11 4.65 10.39
C ASN A 12 -4.33 5.14 8.96
N CYS A 13 -5.35 4.68 8.27
CA CYS A 13 -5.53 4.91 6.83
C CYS A 13 -4.28 4.51 6.05
N ASN A 14 -3.63 3.45 6.52
CA ASN A 14 -2.35 2.96 6.02
C ASN A 14 -2.45 1.44 5.84
N PRO A 15 -3.16 0.98 4.80
CA PRO A 15 -3.54 -0.43 4.74
C PRO A 15 -2.40 -1.38 4.46
N LEU A 16 -1.24 -0.90 4.04
CA LEU A 16 -0.05 -1.74 3.89
C LEU A 16 0.91 -1.62 5.06
N ASN A 17 0.53 -0.93 6.12
CA ASN A 17 1.36 -0.77 7.32
C ASN A 17 2.75 -0.23 7.00
N ILE A 18 2.79 0.86 6.23
CA ILE A 18 4.04 1.52 5.88
C ILE A 18 4.65 2.13 7.15
N ARG A 19 5.93 1.86 7.39
CA ARG A 19 6.60 2.36 8.58
C ARG A 19 6.99 3.83 8.42
N ILE A 20 7.05 4.52 9.56
CA ILE A 20 7.52 5.90 9.61
C ILE A 20 8.95 5.95 9.07
N GLY A 21 9.26 6.97 8.28
CA GLY A 21 10.62 7.12 7.75
C GLY A 21 10.72 8.07 6.58
N ASN A 22 9.60 8.42 5.99
CA ASN A 22 9.58 9.33 4.85
C ASN A 22 8.54 10.40 5.09
N ASN A 23 8.63 11.48 4.31
CA ASN A 23 7.61 12.52 4.33
C ASN A 23 6.63 12.22 3.21
N TRP A 24 5.43 11.82 3.59
CA TRP A 24 4.39 11.47 2.63
C TRP A 24 3.34 12.56 2.56
N GLN A 25 2.80 12.77 1.39
CA GLN A 25 1.64 13.63 1.23
C GLN A 25 0.46 13.01 1.98
N GLY A 26 -0.27 13.84 2.70
CA GLY A 26 -1.48 13.38 3.40
C GLY A 26 -1.23 12.76 4.77
N GLU A 27 -0.02 12.88 5.32
CA GLU A 27 0.22 12.44 6.68
C GLU A 27 -0.57 13.28 7.67
N ARG A 28 -1.00 12.64 8.76
CA ARG A 28 -1.61 13.38 9.87
C ARG A 28 -0.57 14.29 10.49
N GLN A 29 -1.04 15.40 11.03
CA GLN A 29 -0.17 16.40 11.63
C GLN A 29 0.64 15.83 12.79
N THR A 30 0.03 14.96 13.57
CA THR A 30 0.69 14.28 14.70
C THR A 30 0.51 12.78 14.53
N ASN A 31 1.59 12.04 14.67
CA ASN A 31 1.52 10.59 14.61
C ASN A 31 1.38 10.03 16.03
N SER A 32 0.31 9.29 16.25
CA SER A 32 0.06 8.67 17.55
C SER A 32 0.38 7.18 17.57
N ASP A 33 0.79 6.61 16.43
CA ASP A 33 1.10 5.19 16.35
C ASP A 33 2.52 4.89 16.81
N GLY A 34 3.47 5.72 16.41
CA GLY A 34 4.87 5.59 16.81
C GLY A 34 5.69 4.65 15.94
N VAL A 35 5.06 3.79 15.16
CA VAL A 35 5.75 2.81 14.31
C VAL A 35 5.33 2.97 12.85
N PHE A 36 4.02 3.03 12.62
CA PHE A 36 3.48 3.11 11.26
C PHE A 36 2.98 4.51 10.96
N GLU A 37 3.06 4.88 9.69
CA GLU A 37 2.52 6.15 9.23
C GLU A 37 1.02 6.21 9.47
N GLN A 38 0.52 7.43 9.66
CA GLN A 38 -0.92 7.69 9.75
C GLN A 38 -1.29 8.72 8.71
N PHE A 39 -2.25 8.37 7.87
CA PHE A 39 -2.71 9.26 6.80
C PHE A 39 -4.08 9.83 7.14
N ILE A 40 -4.42 10.94 6.51
CA ILE A 40 -5.69 11.61 6.77
C ILE A 40 -6.87 10.91 6.11
N ASP A 41 -6.63 10.16 5.03
CA ASP A 41 -7.62 9.24 4.48
C ASP A 41 -6.91 8.16 3.67
N MET A 42 -7.69 7.17 3.26
CA MET A 42 -7.16 5.94 2.66
C MET A 42 -6.45 6.18 1.34
N ARG A 43 -6.87 7.17 0.56
CA ARG A 43 -6.23 7.42 -0.74
C ARG A 43 -4.76 7.78 -0.60
N TYR A 44 -4.38 8.44 0.48
CA TYR A 44 -2.98 8.80 0.69
C TYR A 44 -2.14 7.60 1.14
N GLY A 45 -2.73 6.72 1.92
CA GLY A 45 -2.06 5.46 2.25
C GLY A 45 -1.84 4.61 1.02
N LEU A 46 -2.84 4.55 0.14
CA LEU A 46 -2.71 3.80 -1.10
C LEU A 46 -1.71 4.46 -2.05
N ARG A 47 -1.73 5.79 -2.11
CA ARG A 47 -0.76 6.53 -2.91
C ARG A 47 0.68 6.18 -2.51
N ALA A 48 0.93 6.21 -1.22
CA ALA A 48 2.26 5.87 -0.71
C ALA A 48 2.64 4.43 -1.08
N ALA A 49 1.70 3.51 -0.99
CA ALA A 49 1.92 2.12 -1.37
C ALA A 49 2.30 2.00 -2.85
N PHE A 50 1.55 2.66 -3.74
CA PHE A 50 1.86 2.62 -5.16
C PHE A 50 3.23 3.22 -5.47
N ILE A 51 3.57 4.33 -4.82
CA ILE A 51 4.87 4.96 -5.03
C ILE A 51 5.99 4.00 -4.62
N LEU A 52 5.84 3.33 -3.49
CA LEU A 52 6.85 2.38 -3.02
C LEU A 52 6.98 1.17 -3.94
N LEU A 53 5.87 0.59 -4.38
CA LEU A 53 5.92 -0.55 -5.27
C LEU A 53 6.54 -0.17 -6.62
N ARG A 54 6.19 0.99 -7.14
CA ARG A 54 6.79 1.45 -8.39
C ARG A 54 8.29 1.68 -8.23
N ARG A 55 8.71 2.22 -7.10
CA ARG A 55 10.13 2.40 -6.81
C ARG A 55 10.85 1.07 -6.72
N TYR A 56 10.23 0.07 -6.11
CA TYR A 56 10.80 -1.27 -6.07
C TYR A 56 11.05 -1.80 -7.47
N ILE A 57 10.09 -1.61 -8.36
CA ILE A 57 10.19 -2.11 -9.73
C ILE A 57 11.23 -1.33 -10.53
N THR A 58 11.16 0.01 -10.50
CA THR A 58 11.98 0.85 -11.38
C THR A 58 13.39 1.06 -10.87
N LYS A 59 13.54 1.24 -9.56
CA LYS A 59 14.85 1.56 -9.00
C LYS A 59 15.62 0.31 -8.59
N TYR A 60 14.92 -0.63 -7.97
CA TYR A 60 15.59 -1.81 -7.42
C TYR A 60 15.38 -3.06 -8.26
N ARG A 61 14.65 -2.95 -9.37
CA ARG A 61 14.41 -4.06 -10.31
C ARG A 61 13.70 -5.25 -9.66
N LEU A 62 12.91 -4.99 -8.62
CA LEU A 62 12.11 -6.02 -7.94
C LEU A 62 10.75 -6.06 -8.64
N CYS A 63 10.67 -6.82 -9.71
CA CYS A 63 9.52 -6.72 -10.62
C CYS A 63 8.60 -7.93 -10.60
N THR A 64 8.66 -8.75 -9.56
CA THR A 64 7.73 -9.87 -9.40
C THR A 64 7.11 -9.80 -8.01
N ILE A 65 5.95 -10.43 -7.84
CA ILE A 65 5.34 -10.52 -6.51
C ILE A 65 6.32 -11.08 -5.51
N ARG A 66 7.05 -12.14 -5.89
CA ARG A 66 8.01 -12.78 -4.99
C ARG A 66 9.07 -11.79 -4.53
N ALA A 67 9.64 -11.04 -5.46
CA ALA A 67 10.69 -10.08 -5.14
C ALA A 67 10.16 -8.92 -4.31
N ILE A 68 8.97 -8.41 -4.67
CA ILE A 68 8.35 -7.30 -3.96
C ILE A 68 8.06 -7.69 -2.51
N VAL A 69 7.42 -8.85 -2.30
CA VAL A 69 7.03 -9.27 -0.96
C VAL A 69 8.25 -9.58 -0.10
N ARG A 70 9.28 -10.16 -0.67
CA ARG A 70 10.50 -10.43 0.09
C ARG A 70 11.15 -9.16 0.59
N ARG A 71 11.06 -8.09 -0.17
CA ARG A 71 11.57 -6.80 0.28
C ARG A 71 10.61 -6.12 1.26
N TRP A 72 9.31 -6.24 1.00
CA TRP A 72 8.28 -5.57 1.80
C TRP A 72 8.18 -6.16 3.21
N ALA A 73 8.19 -7.47 3.31
CA ALA A 73 7.99 -8.19 4.57
C ALA A 73 9.06 -9.24 4.76
N PRO A 74 10.31 -8.84 5.04
CA PRO A 74 11.42 -9.79 5.17
C PRO A 74 11.46 -10.42 6.57
N GLU A 75 10.40 -11.10 6.94
CA GLU A 75 10.35 -11.76 8.23
C GLU A 75 10.94 -13.16 8.16
N THR A 76 10.35 -14.15 8.85
CA THR A 76 10.84 -15.51 8.71
C THR A 76 10.51 -16.01 7.30
N GLU A 77 11.26 -17.00 6.84
CA GLU A 77 11.04 -17.55 5.51
C GLU A 77 9.62 -18.10 5.36
N ASN A 78 9.11 -18.77 6.40
CA ASN A 78 7.76 -19.32 6.35
C ASN A 78 6.69 -18.26 6.23
N LEU A 79 6.83 -17.15 6.98
CA LEU A 79 5.86 -16.06 6.92
C LEU A 79 5.92 -15.34 5.59
N THR A 80 7.13 -15.15 5.06
CA THR A 80 7.30 -14.51 3.74
C THR A 80 6.68 -15.36 2.64
N LEU A 81 6.90 -16.68 2.67
CA LEU A 81 6.30 -17.57 1.69
C LEU A 81 4.78 -17.57 1.77
N ALA A 82 4.25 -17.56 2.99
CA ALA A 82 2.80 -17.50 3.16
C ALA A 82 2.23 -16.20 2.57
N TYR A 83 2.92 -15.10 2.80
CA TYR A 83 2.50 -13.81 2.24
C TYR A 83 2.51 -13.85 0.70
N ILE A 84 3.60 -14.36 0.12
CA ILE A 84 3.70 -14.50 -1.34
C ILE A 84 2.55 -15.33 -1.89
N ASN A 85 2.26 -16.45 -1.24
CA ASN A 85 1.20 -17.36 -1.70
C ASN A 85 -0.17 -16.68 -1.61
N HIS A 86 -0.41 -15.91 -0.56
CA HIS A 86 -1.67 -15.19 -0.41
C HIS A 86 -1.82 -14.13 -1.51
N VAL A 87 -0.77 -13.36 -1.78
CA VAL A 87 -0.84 -12.32 -2.81
C VAL A 87 -1.05 -12.94 -4.19
N GLU A 88 -0.34 -14.04 -4.47
CA GLU A 88 -0.51 -14.74 -5.73
C GLU A 88 -1.95 -15.21 -5.91
N ARG A 89 -2.50 -15.84 -4.89
CA ARG A 89 -3.86 -16.39 -4.96
C ARG A 89 -4.90 -15.27 -5.07
N LEU A 90 -4.77 -14.23 -4.25
CA LEU A 90 -5.76 -13.16 -4.22
C LEU A 90 -5.68 -12.27 -5.44
N SER A 91 -4.50 -12.05 -5.98
CA SER A 91 -4.35 -11.18 -7.16
C SER A 91 -4.61 -11.94 -8.46
N GLY A 92 -4.43 -13.26 -8.46
CA GLY A 92 -4.51 -14.04 -9.67
C GLY A 92 -3.29 -13.88 -10.57
N ILE A 93 -2.20 -13.32 -10.05
CA ILE A 93 -0.97 -13.10 -10.81
C ILE A 93 0.08 -14.05 -10.29
N ASP A 94 0.76 -14.78 -11.19
CA ASP A 94 1.82 -15.70 -10.82
C ASP A 94 2.95 -14.95 -10.11
N ALA A 95 3.45 -15.52 -9.01
CA ALA A 95 4.44 -14.85 -8.18
C ALA A 95 5.76 -14.56 -8.89
N GLY A 96 6.03 -15.28 -9.97
CA GLY A 96 7.25 -15.07 -10.76
C GLY A 96 7.05 -14.27 -12.03
N GLU A 97 5.84 -13.78 -12.27
CA GLU A 97 5.56 -13.03 -13.49
C GLU A 97 6.08 -11.61 -13.39
N PRO A 98 6.84 -11.12 -14.40
CA PRO A 98 7.33 -9.74 -14.38
C PRO A 98 6.18 -8.75 -14.48
N ILE A 99 6.23 -7.72 -13.64
CA ILE A 99 5.22 -6.67 -13.57
C ILE A 99 5.86 -5.35 -13.97
N SER A 100 5.22 -4.60 -14.86
CA SER A 100 5.67 -3.27 -15.23
C SER A 100 5.17 -2.23 -14.21
N ALA A 101 5.97 -1.23 -13.94
CA ALA A 101 5.58 -0.13 -13.06
C ALA A 101 4.42 0.69 -13.64
N THR A 102 4.14 0.55 -14.93
CA THR A 102 3.02 1.24 -15.58
C THR A 102 1.80 0.37 -15.76
N ASP A 103 1.86 -0.88 -15.33
CA ASP A 103 0.72 -1.80 -15.42
C ASP A 103 -0.23 -1.55 -14.26
N LYS A 104 -1.11 -0.59 -14.47
CA LYS A 104 -2.05 -0.12 -13.46
C LYS A 104 -2.93 -1.26 -12.92
N GLU A 105 -3.49 -2.08 -13.79
CA GLU A 105 -4.40 -3.12 -13.35
C GLU A 105 -3.69 -4.18 -12.51
N SER A 106 -2.51 -4.58 -12.90
CA SER A 106 -1.76 -5.55 -12.11
C SER A 106 -1.39 -4.98 -10.75
N LEU A 107 -0.95 -3.71 -10.70
CA LEU A 107 -0.60 -3.08 -9.44
C LEU A 107 -1.80 -2.88 -8.54
N PHE A 108 -2.97 -2.58 -9.12
CA PHE A 108 -4.21 -2.52 -8.35
C PHE A 108 -4.52 -3.86 -7.68
N ARG A 109 -4.36 -4.94 -8.43
CA ARG A 109 -4.64 -6.29 -7.91
C ARG A 109 -3.64 -6.69 -6.84
N ILE A 110 -2.37 -6.36 -7.04
CA ILE A 110 -1.33 -6.67 -6.06
C ILE A 110 -1.54 -5.86 -4.78
N VAL A 111 -1.77 -4.56 -4.89
CA VAL A 111 -2.00 -3.72 -3.71
C VAL A 111 -3.26 -4.15 -2.97
N THR A 112 -4.33 -4.48 -3.69
CA THR A 112 -5.55 -4.97 -3.05
C THR A 112 -5.27 -6.24 -2.25
N ALA A 113 -4.51 -7.16 -2.82
CA ALA A 113 -4.14 -8.39 -2.13
C ALA A 113 -3.30 -8.11 -0.89
N MET A 114 -2.32 -7.21 -1.01
CA MET A 114 -1.47 -6.84 0.12
C MET A 114 -2.26 -6.15 1.23
N CYS A 115 -3.21 -5.29 0.86
CA CYS A 115 -4.09 -4.66 1.84
C CYS A 115 -4.87 -5.70 2.63
N TRP A 116 -5.32 -6.74 1.97
CA TRP A 116 -6.05 -7.80 2.65
C TRP A 116 -5.14 -8.56 3.63
N VAL A 117 -3.93 -8.91 3.19
CA VAL A 117 -2.99 -9.61 4.05
C VAL A 117 -2.60 -8.76 5.26
N GLU A 118 -2.34 -7.48 5.05
CA GLU A 118 -1.84 -6.61 6.11
C GLU A 118 -2.93 -6.13 7.05
N SER A 119 -4.09 -5.78 6.52
CA SER A 119 -5.07 -5.01 7.28
C SER A 119 -6.50 -5.53 7.16
N LEU A 120 -6.70 -6.65 6.48
CA LEU A 120 -8.03 -7.19 6.21
C LEU A 120 -8.92 -6.12 5.59
N TYR A 121 -8.36 -5.35 4.68
CA TYR A 121 -9.04 -4.24 4.03
C TYR A 121 -9.04 -4.45 2.52
N LYS A 122 -10.21 -4.25 1.91
CA LYS A 122 -10.33 -4.30 0.45
C LYS A 122 -10.65 -2.90 -0.05
N PRO A 123 -9.68 -2.21 -0.66
CA PRO A 123 -9.95 -0.88 -1.18
C PRO A 123 -10.97 -0.91 -2.31
N SER A 124 -11.74 0.16 -2.44
CA SER A 124 -12.65 0.32 -3.55
C SER A 124 -11.87 0.72 -4.80
N ARG A 125 -12.48 0.52 -5.96
CA ARG A 125 -11.88 0.94 -7.22
C ARG A 125 -11.59 2.45 -7.19
N GLU A 126 -12.52 3.21 -6.64
CA GLU A 126 -12.36 4.66 -6.56
C GLU A 126 -11.15 5.05 -5.72
N GLU A 127 -10.98 4.40 -4.56
CA GLU A 127 -9.83 4.66 -3.72
C GLU A 127 -8.52 4.33 -4.43
N LEU A 128 -8.50 3.21 -5.15
CA LEU A 128 -7.31 2.81 -5.89
C LEU A 128 -6.98 3.82 -6.99
N GLU A 129 -8.00 4.27 -7.71
CA GLU A 129 -7.79 5.26 -8.77
C GLU A 129 -7.26 6.56 -8.19
N MET A 130 -7.81 7.02 -7.07
CA MET A 130 -7.35 8.24 -6.43
C MET A 130 -5.92 8.12 -5.92
N GLY A 131 -5.57 6.97 -5.37
CA GLY A 131 -4.21 6.73 -4.90
C GLY A 131 -3.20 6.57 -6.02
N TRP A 132 -3.64 6.16 -7.19
CA TRP A 132 -2.76 5.94 -8.33
C TRP A 132 -2.21 7.23 -8.93
N GLU A 133 -2.94 8.34 -8.77
CA GLU A 133 -2.50 9.59 -9.37
C GLU A 133 -1.19 10.05 -8.75
N PRO A 134 -0.16 10.33 -9.57
CA PRO A 134 1.15 10.75 -9.03
C PRO A 134 1.05 12.06 -8.25
N HIS A 135 0.15 12.93 -8.68
CA HIS A 135 -0.10 14.19 -7.99
C HIS A 135 -1.60 14.32 -7.81
N PRO A 136 -2.16 13.76 -6.73
CA PRO A 136 -3.58 13.86 -6.48
C PRO A 136 -4.00 15.32 -6.46
N ARG A 137 -5.05 15.63 -7.20
CA ARG A 137 -5.54 16.99 -7.21
C ARG A 137 -6.06 17.35 -5.84
N PRO A 138 -5.75 18.55 -5.35
CA PRO A 138 -6.32 19.00 -4.10
C PRO A 138 -7.84 19.02 -4.21
N LEU A 139 -8.51 18.48 -3.19
CA LEU A 139 -9.97 18.57 -3.09
C LEU A 139 -10.40 19.96 -2.69
N SER A 140 -9.48 20.71 -2.08
CA SER A 140 -9.73 22.06 -1.64
C SER A 140 -8.40 22.79 -1.59
N SER A 141 -8.45 24.14 -1.43
CA SER A 141 -7.24 24.93 -1.33
C SER A 141 -6.33 24.45 -0.18
N ARG A 142 -6.91 23.84 0.84
CA ARG A 142 -6.12 23.36 1.96
C ARG A 142 -5.29 22.15 1.62
N GLU A 143 -5.76 21.33 0.71
CA GLU A 143 -5.00 20.13 0.34
C GLU A 143 -3.73 20.49 -0.41
N GLY A 144 -3.69 21.60 -1.09
CA GLY A 144 -2.49 22.02 -1.78
C GLY A 144 -1.30 22.21 -0.86
N ARG A 145 -1.55 22.41 0.42
CA ARG A 145 -0.48 22.61 1.39
C ARG A 145 0.29 21.34 1.71
N TRP A 146 -0.29 20.19 1.41
CA TRP A 146 0.34 18.92 1.76
C TRP A 146 1.27 18.42 0.66
N GLY A 147 1.24 19.03 -0.48
CA GLY A 147 1.98 18.55 -1.63
C GLY A 147 3.40 19.07 -1.69
N ASN A 148 4.15 18.91 -0.68
CA ASN A 148 5.55 19.37 -0.70
C ASN A 148 6.50 18.28 -1.10
#